data_6067d9d63d624028163d783cf95bb0dd
#
_entry.id   6067d9d63d624028163d783cf95bb0dd
#
_cell.length_a   1.000
_cell.length_b   1.000
_cell.length_c   1.000
_cell.angle_alpha   90.00
_cell.angle_beta   90.00
_cell.angle_gamma   90.00
#
_symmetry.space_group_name_H-M   'P 1'
#
loop_
_entity.id
_entity.type
_entity.pdbx_description
1 polymer ?
#
loop_
_entity_poly.entity_id
_entity_poly.type
_entity_poly.pdbx_seq_one_letter_code
_entity_poly.pdbx_strand_id
1 'polypeptide(L)'
;MNIFLIGSGNIATQLGSIFKKKGHKIVFVYSPTLSHAARLGKKLKCKYGNDNKSIINHPADIYLIAVKDDAIKAVVNKMPALKDQLVVHTSGATDIDVLKKKFKNCGALWQVQTISLLKNTKPIPVPVVIEASNKEAEKKLKQLATAISSKVYSLDSKQRRVLHLGAVFVNNFPNHLYTIAQSLLQKHKLPYEIFHPLILTTAQNGILNPALAQTGPAKRNDKVTMNAHKKLLRKGNHLAIYKALSKSITELY
;
A
#
# COMPACT_ATOMS: atom_id res chain seq x y z
N MET A 1 11.54 9.85 -19.07
CA MET A 1 10.80 10.99 -18.49
C MET A 1 11.54 11.51 -17.29
N ASN A 2 11.44 12.82 -17.02
CA ASN A 2 11.95 13.49 -15.84
C ASN A 2 10.89 13.41 -14.74
N ILE A 3 11.26 12.91 -13.55
CA ILE A 3 10.34 12.70 -12.44
C ILE A 3 10.79 13.51 -11.23
N PHE A 4 9.89 14.32 -10.67
CA PHE A 4 10.05 15.01 -9.40
C PHE A 4 9.33 14.21 -8.31
N LEU A 5 10.04 13.76 -7.28
CA LEU A 5 9.48 13.00 -6.18
C LEU A 5 9.11 13.93 -5.02
N ILE A 6 7.86 13.87 -4.59
CA ILE A 6 7.35 14.57 -3.41
C ILE A 6 7.08 13.53 -2.34
N GLY A 7 7.94 13.49 -1.33
CA GLY A 7 8.01 12.48 -0.29
C GLY A 7 9.31 11.70 -0.32
N SER A 8 9.71 11.13 0.81
CA SER A 8 10.97 10.41 1.01
C SER A 8 10.80 9.10 1.79
N GLY A 9 9.56 8.62 1.90
CA GLY A 9 9.20 7.36 2.55
C GLY A 9 9.54 6.12 1.72
N ASN A 10 9.08 4.96 2.17
CA ASN A 10 9.35 3.67 1.53
C ASN A 10 8.85 3.61 0.08
N ILE A 11 7.62 4.13 -0.18
CA ILE A 11 7.03 4.19 -1.52
C ILE A 11 7.90 5.05 -2.47
N ALA A 12 8.26 6.27 -2.05
CA ALA A 12 9.13 7.14 -2.83
C ALA A 12 10.49 6.49 -3.11
N THR A 13 11.07 5.80 -2.11
CA THR A 13 12.35 5.10 -2.23
C THR A 13 12.27 3.94 -3.23
N GLN A 14 11.22 3.13 -3.15
CA GLN A 14 11.02 1.98 -4.04
C GLN A 14 10.75 2.45 -5.47
N LEU A 15 9.76 3.31 -5.68
CA LEU A 15 9.39 3.80 -7.00
C LEU A 15 10.52 4.59 -7.66
N GLY A 16 11.18 5.48 -6.92
CA GLY A 16 12.33 6.22 -7.43
C GLY A 16 13.47 5.30 -7.88
N SER A 17 13.73 4.21 -7.13
CA SER A 17 14.74 3.21 -7.50
C SER A 17 14.34 2.40 -8.73
N ILE A 18 13.07 2.00 -8.85
CA ILE A 18 12.55 1.28 -10.02
C ILE A 18 12.63 2.17 -11.26
N PHE A 19 12.09 3.38 -11.21
CA PHE A 19 12.06 4.29 -12.35
C PHE A 19 13.47 4.63 -12.83
N LYS A 20 14.41 4.86 -11.91
CA LYS A 20 15.81 5.08 -12.28
C LYS A 20 16.42 3.88 -12.99
N LYS A 21 16.19 2.66 -12.52
CA LYS A 21 16.66 1.42 -13.18
C LYS A 21 16.04 1.22 -14.56
N LYS A 22 14.85 1.76 -14.78
CA LYS A 22 14.11 1.69 -16.06
C LYS A 22 14.38 2.89 -16.99
N GLY A 23 15.45 3.67 -16.73
CA GLY A 23 15.90 4.75 -17.59
C GLY A 23 15.16 6.09 -17.42
N HIS A 24 14.30 6.23 -16.40
CA HIS A 24 13.73 7.53 -16.06
C HIS A 24 14.72 8.35 -15.21
N LYS A 25 14.72 9.67 -15.39
CA LYS A 25 15.57 10.58 -14.61
C LYS A 25 14.80 11.11 -13.40
N ILE A 26 15.28 10.82 -12.20
CA ILE A 26 14.78 11.50 -10.99
C ILE A 26 15.52 12.83 -10.90
N VAL A 27 14.79 13.94 -11.10
CA VAL A 27 15.39 15.28 -11.12
C VAL A 27 15.52 15.89 -9.75
N PHE A 28 14.57 15.59 -8.85
CA PHE A 28 14.54 16.14 -7.51
C PHE A 28 13.79 15.25 -6.52
N VAL A 29 14.20 15.27 -5.26
CA VAL A 29 13.47 14.70 -4.12
C VAL A 29 13.14 15.82 -3.15
N TYR A 30 11.85 16.08 -2.97
CA TYR A 30 11.33 17.00 -1.97
C TYR A 30 10.84 16.24 -0.73
N SER A 31 11.19 16.73 0.46
CA SER A 31 10.60 16.29 1.72
C SER A 31 10.63 17.45 2.72
N PRO A 32 9.59 17.65 3.56
CA PRO A 32 9.62 18.69 4.60
C PRO A 32 10.83 18.59 5.52
N THR A 33 11.33 17.36 5.76
CA THR A 33 12.52 17.11 6.56
C THR A 33 13.74 16.97 5.64
N LEU A 34 14.66 17.94 5.69
CA LEU A 34 15.83 18.00 4.81
C LEU A 34 16.70 16.74 4.89
N SER A 35 16.93 16.18 6.08
CA SER A 35 17.72 14.95 6.25
C SER A 35 17.09 13.74 5.53
N HIS A 36 15.76 13.65 5.50
CA HIS A 36 15.04 12.61 4.77
C HIS A 36 15.15 12.81 3.26
N ALA A 37 15.01 14.06 2.77
CA ALA A 37 15.22 14.39 1.37
C ALA A 37 16.66 14.06 0.93
N ALA A 38 17.65 14.46 1.73
CA ALA A 38 19.07 14.22 1.48
C ALA A 38 19.41 12.72 1.39
N ARG A 39 18.91 11.91 2.33
CA ARG A 39 19.10 10.45 2.33
C ARG A 39 18.61 9.82 1.03
N LEU A 40 17.40 10.17 0.58
CA LEU A 40 16.84 9.62 -0.64
C LEU A 40 17.50 10.22 -1.89
N GLY A 41 17.76 11.53 -1.91
CA GLY A 41 18.41 12.21 -3.03
C GLY A 41 19.82 11.67 -3.30
N LYS A 42 20.63 11.46 -2.25
CA LYS A 42 21.95 10.80 -2.35
C LYS A 42 21.83 9.39 -2.91
N LYS A 43 20.88 8.58 -2.41
CA LYS A 43 20.64 7.21 -2.91
C LYS A 43 20.25 7.21 -4.40
N LEU A 44 19.43 8.14 -4.82
CA LEU A 44 18.97 8.26 -6.21
C LEU A 44 19.94 9.06 -7.10
N LYS A 45 21.01 9.66 -6.50
CA LYS A 45 21.98 10.54 -7.16
C LYS A 45 21.28 11.68 -7.91
N CYS A 46 20.42 12.43 -7.22
CA CYS A 46 19.67 13.56 -7.75
C CYS A 46 19.67 14.73 -6.75
N LYS A 47 19.22 15.91 -7.19
CA LYS A 47 19.04 17.07 -6.31
C LYS A 47 17.95 16.80 -5.28
N TYR A 48 18.02 17.46 -4.14
CA TYR A 48 17.06 17.31 -3.04
C TYR A 48 16.92 18.59 -2.24
N GLY A 49 15.80 18.72 -1.53
CA GLY A 49 15.55 19.87 -0.67
C GLY A 49 14.21 19.81 0.07
N ASN A 50 13.94 20.84 0.85
CA ASN A 50 12.72 20.99 1.63
C ASN A 50 11.98 22.32 1.34
N ASP A 51 12.41 23.08 0.34
CA ASP A 51 11.75 24.31 -0.09
C ASP A 51 10.75 24.02 -1.22
N ASN A 52 9.51 24.48 -1.08
CA ASN A 52 8.45 24.38 -2.09
C ASN A 52 8.81 25.07 -3.42
N LYS A 53 9.65 26.12 -3.40
CA LYS A 53 10.17 26.78 -4.61
C LYS A 53 10.93 25.82 -5.53
N SER A 54 11.45 24.72 -4.97
CA SER A 54 12.11 23.67 -5.75
C SER A 54 11.22 23.07 -6.84
N ILE A 55 9.89 23.04 -6.66
CA ILE A 55 8.93 22.56 -7.66
C ILE A 55 9.01 23.36 -8.97
N ILE A 56 9.15 24.69 -8.85
CA ILE A 56 9.28 25.59 -10.00
C ILE A 56 10.70 25.52 -10.57
N ASN A 57 11.71 25.49 -9.71
CA ASN A 57 13.11 25.58 -10.09
C ASN A 57 13.66 24.28 -10.73
N HIS A 58 12.94 23.16 -10.60
CA HIS A 58 13.35 21.86 -11.15
C HIS A 58 12.18 21.26 -11.94
N PRO A 59 11.90 21.75 -13.16
CA PRO A 59 10.79 21.27 -13.96
C PRO A 59 10.94 19.76 -14.28
N ALA A 60 9.80 19.07 -14.31
CA ALA A 60 9.69 17.65 -14.57
C ALA A 60 8.48 17.35 -15.46
N ASP A 61 8.50 16.20 -16.12
CA ASP A 61 7.35 15.72 -16.89
C ASP A 61 6.26 15.22 -15.94
N ILE A 62 6.67 14.70 -14.77
CA ILE A 62 5.82 14.05 -13.78
C ILE A 62 6.20 14.49 -12.37
N TYR A 63 5.19 14.88 -11.61
CA TYR A 63 5.29 15.14 -10.17
C TYR A 63 4.60 14.00 -9.40
N LEU A 64 5.40 13.14 -8.77
CA LEU A 64 4.91 11.95 -8.06
C LEU A 64 4.81 12.23 -6.56
N ILE A 65 3.58 12.31 -6.04
CA ILE A 65 3.26 12.56 -4.63
C ILE A 65 3.21 11.21 -3.90
N ALA A 66 4.27 10.88 -3.17
CA ALA A 66 4.44 9.65 -2.41
C ALA A 66 4.57 9.96 -0.90
N VAL A 67 3.53 10.57 -0.36
CA VAL A 67 3.38 10.93 1.07
C VAL A 67 2.24 10.11 1.69
N LYS A 68 2.00 10.25 3.00
CA LYS A 68 0.82 9.67 3.66
C LYS A 68 -0.47 10.23 3.06
N ASP A 69 -1.53 9.44 3.06
CA ASP A 69 -2.81 9.78 2.42
C ASP A 69 -3.40 11.08 2.97
N ASP A 70 -3.34 11.29 4.28
CA ASP A 70 -3.81 12.49 4.98
C ASP A 70 -3.03 13.76 4.60
N ALA A 71 -1.78 13.62 4.16
CA ALA A 71 -0.93 14.74 3.76
C ALA A 71 -1.10 15.16 2.29
N ILE A 72 -1.72 14.34 1.43
CA ILE A 72 -1.82 14.60 -0.02
C ILE A 72 -2.48 15.95 -0.29
N LYS A 73 -3.63 16.23 0.32
CA LYS A 73 -4.36 17.49 0.12
C LYS A 73 -3.53 18.72 0.49
N ALA A 74 -2.81 18.65 1.61
CA ALA A 74 -1.95 19.75 2.06
C ALA A 74 -0.76 19.99 1.11
N VAL A 75 -0.17 18.93 0.56
CA VAL A 75 0.87 19.01 -0.46
C VAL A 75 0.33 19.67 -1.73
N VAL A 76 -0.81 19.19 -2.25
CA VAL A 76 -1.45 19.73 -3.46
C VAL A 76 -1.74 21.23 -3.33
N ASN A 77 -2.24 21.67 -2.18
CA ASN A 77 -2.54 23.08 -1.94
C ASN A 77 -1.29 23.98 -2.03
N LYS A 78 -0.13 23.46 -1.60
CA LYS A 78 1.15 24.19 -1.62
C LYS A 78 1.88 24.13 -2.96
N MET A 79 1.50 23.23 -3.88
CA MET A 79 2.11 23.15 -5.20
C MET A 79 1.72 24.37 -6.05
N PRO A 80 2.60 24.85 -6.94
CA PRO A 80 2.24 25.85 -7.93
C PRO A 80 1.23 25.29 -8.96
N ALA A 81 0.60 26.15 -9.74
CA ALA A 81 -0.15 25.73 -10.92
C ALA A 81 0.82 25.12 -11.95
N LEU A 82 0.46 23.97 -12.50
CA LEU A 82 1.20 23.25 -13.53
C LEU A 82 0.29 23.10 -14.74
N LYS A 83 0.76 23.45 -15.95
CA LYS A 83 -0.08 23.48 -17.17
C LYS A 83 -0.24 22.09 -17.78
N ASP A 84 0.88 21.48 -18.21
CA ASP A 84 0.87 20.24 -19.01
C ASP A 84 1.56 19.06 -18.33
N GLN A 85 2.14 19.30 -17.16
CA GLN A 85 2.83 18.28 -16.40
C GLN A 85 1.81 17.32 -15.75
N LEU A 86 2.18 16.06 -15.64
CA LEU A 86 1.36 15.06 -14.98
C LEU A 86 1.61 15.05 -13.47
N VAL A 87 0.56 15.23 -12.68
CA VAL A 87 0.62 15.14 -11.21
C VAL A 87 -0.05 13.85 -10.76
N VAL A 88 0.67 13.03 -9.99
CA VAL A 88 0.24 11.68 -9.62
C VAL A 88 0.40 11.48 -8.13
N HIS A 89 -0.59 10.92 -7.45
CA HIS A 89 -0.41 10.38 -6.10
C HIS A 89 -0.31 8.85 -6.10
N THR A 90 0.23 8.29 -5.01
CA THR A 90 0.44 6.84 -4.88
C THR A 90 -0.53 6.16 -3.92
N SER A 91 -1.59 6.85 -3.49
CA SER A 91 -2.59 6.33 -2.56
C SER A 91 -3.59 5.39 -3.22
N GLY A 92 -3.89 4.27 -2.56
CA GLY A 92 -5.00 3.37 -2.93
C GLY A 92 -6.38 3.92 -2.53
N ALA A 93 -6.45 4.74 -1.49
CA ALA A 93 -7.71 5.20 -0.89
C ALA A 93 -8.13 6.62 -1.33
N THR A 94 -7.17 7.52 -1.62
CA THR A 94 -7.45 8.92 -1.94
C THR A 94 -8.05 9.07 -3.33
N ASP A 95 -9.12 9.87 -3.43
CA ASP A 95 -9.76 10.20 -4.71
C ASP A 95 -8.89 11.12 -5.54
N ILE A 96 -8.84 10.94 -6.89
CA ILE A 96 -8.07 11.84 -7.76
C ILE A 96 -8.68 13.24 -7.86
N ASP A 97 -9.89 13.45 -7.41
CA ASP A 97 -10.52 14.78 -7.39
C ASP A 97 -9.76 15.77 -6.52
N VAL A 98 -8.96 15.29 -5.55
CA VAL A 98 -8.02 16.14 -4.81
C VAL A 98 -7.00 16.84 -5.73
N LEU A 99 -6.67 16.22 -6.87
CA LEU A 99 -5.75 16.74 -7.88
C LEU A 99 -6.48 17.49 -8.98
N LYS A 100 -7.62 16.98 -9.47
CA LYS A 100 -8.41 17.55 -10.61
C LYS A 100 -8.80 19.00 -10.40
N LYS A 101 -9.00 19.42 -9.16
CA LYS A 101 -9.33 20.82 -8.82
C LYS A 101 -8.23 21.81 -9.21
N LYS A 102 -7.00 21.35 -9.42
CA LYS A 102 -5.83 22.19 -9.66
C LYS A 102 -5.04 21.83 -10.90
N PHE A 103 -5.06 20.56 -11.32
CA PHE A 103 -4.23 20.06 -12.40
C PHE A 103 -5.09 19.40 -13.48
N LYS A 104 -4.90 19.82 -14.74
CA LYS A 104 -5.56 19.25 -15.92
C LYS A 104 -5.15 17.79 -16.12
N ASN A 105 -3.85 17.53 -16.07
CA ASN A 105 -3.26 16.19 -16.25
C ASN A 105 -2.90 15.62 -14.86
N CYS A 106 -3.73 14.73 -14.36
CA CYS A 106 -3.49 14.12 -13.04
C CYS A 106 -4.01 12.70 -12.96
N GLY A 107 -3.61 11.99 -11.89
CA GLY A 107 -4.06 10.65 -11.65
C GLY A 107 -3.48 9.99 -10.41
N ALA A 108 -3.73 8.69 -10.30
CA ALA A 108 -3.18 7.83 -9.27
C ALA A 108 -2.34 6.70 -9.89
N LEU A 109 -1.28 6.28 -9.20
CA LEU A 109 -0.47 5.12 -9.50
C LEU A 109 -0.23 4.36 -8.20
N TRP A 110 -0.97 3.30 -7.98
CA TRP A 110 -0.91 2.53 -6.75
C TRP A 110 -0.42 1.11 -7.00
N GLN A 111 0.64 0.72 -6.31
CA GLN A 111 1.09 -0.68 -6.25
C GLN A 111 0.26 -1.41 -5.21
N VAL A 112 -0.40 -2.52 -5.62
CA VAL A 112 -1.18 -3.37 -4.70
C VAL A 112 -0.21 -4.26 -3.93
N GLN A 113 0.55 -3.65 -3.03
CA GLN A 113 1.60 -4.30 -2.26
C GLN A 113 1.81 -3.61 -0.92
N THR A 114 2.15 -4.40 0.10
CA THR A 114 2.78 -3.89 1.32
C THR A 114 4.26 -3.62 1.07
N ILE A 115 4.68 -2.39 1.32
CA ILE A 115 6.10 -2.03 1.27
C ILE A 115 6.68 -2.19 2.67
N SER A 116 7.09 -3.41 2.99
CA SER A 116 7.74 -3.77 4.24
C SER A 116 9.25 -3.49 4.19
N LEU A 117 9.85 -3.23 5.36
CA LEU A 117 11.30 -3.17 5.53
C LEU A 117 11.95 -4.57 5.51
N LEU A 118 11.16 -5.64 5.62
CA LEU A 118 11.62 -7.03 5.58
C LEU A 118 12.02 -7.40 4.14
N LYS A 119 13.29 -7.75 3.92
CA LYS A 119 13.91 -7.90 2.61
C LYS A 119 13.91 -9.34 2.04
N ASN A 120 13.41 -10.33 2.76
CA ASN A 120 13.69 -11.74 2.47
C ASN A 120 12.63 -12.49 1.66
N THR A 121 11.82 -11.80 0.86
CA THR A 121 10.86 -12.46 -0.02
C THR A 121 11.29 -12.39 -1.48
N LYS A 122 11.15 -13.51 -2.21
CA LYS A 122 11.30 -13.52 -3.67
C LYS A 122 10.34 -12.48 -4.28
N PRO A 123 10.78 -11.69 -5.27
CA PRO A 123 9.93 -10.70 -5.89
C PRO A 123 8.74 -11.37 -6.59
N ILE A 124 7.53 -11.11 -6.10
CA ILE A 124 6.29 -11.49 -6.78
C ILE A 124 5.90 -10.32 -7.69
N PRO A 125 5.47 -10.54 -8.95
CA PRO A 125 4.98 -9.49 -9.80
C PRO A 125 3.82 -8.75 -9.14
N VAL A 126 4.03 -7.47 -8.83
CA VAL A 126 3.08 -6.65 -8.08
C VAL A 126 2.09 -6.02 -9.04
N PRO A 127 0.77 -6.21 -8.88
CA PRO A 127 -0.21 -5.49 -9.66
C PRO A 127 -0.11 -3.98 -9.41
N VAL A 128 -0.26 -3.20 -10.49
CA VAL A 128 -0.29 -1.74 -10.44
C VAL A 128 -1.66 -1.27 -10.90
N VAL A 129 -2.29 -0.45 -10.11
CA VAL A 129 -3.55 0.21 -10.45
C VAL A 129 -3.28 1.66 -10.83
N ILE A 130 -3.84 2.10 -11.94
CA ILE A 130 -3.79 3.47 -12.39
C ILE A 130 -5.19 4.06 -12.51
N GLU A 131 -5.29 5.36 -12.30
CA GLU A 131 -6.44 6.19 -12.61
C GLU A 131 -5.96 7.49 -13.23
N ALA A 132 -6.62 7.98 -14.27
CA ALA A 132 -6.20 9.17 -15.00
C ALA A 132 -7.36 10.13 -15.23
N SER A 133 -7.09 11.44 -15.23
CA SER A 133 -8.07 12.48 -15.51
C SER A 133 -8.48 12.57 -16.98
N ASN A 134 -7.63 12.10 -17.90
CA ASN A 134 -7.82 12.13 -19.35
C ASN A 134 -6.91 11.15 -20.07
N LYS A 135 -7.09 10.99 -21.39
CA LYS A 135 -6.32 10.05 -22.24
C LYS A 135 -4.82 10.33 -22.28
N GLU A 136 -4.40 11.61 -22.24
CA GLU A 136 -2.98 11.98 -22.22
C GLU A 136 -2.30 11.55 -20.93
N ALA A 137 -2.93 11.85 -19.79
CA ALA A 137 -2.50 11.40 -18.48
C ALA A 137 -2.44 9.87 -18.39
N GLU A 138 -3.45 9.18 -18.94
CA GLU A 138 -3.50 7.71 -18.97
C GLU A 138 -2.33 7.10 -19.74
N LYS A 139 -1.99 7.64 -20.92
CA LYS A 139 -0.86 7.18 -21.73
C LYS A 139 0.46 7.26 -20.95
N LYS A 140 0.72 8.41 -20.29
CA LYS A 140 1.92 8.62 -19.48
C LYS A 140 1.93 7.69 -18.25
N LEU A 141 0.77 7.52 -17.58
CA LEU A 141 0.64 6.61 -16.42
C LEU A 141 0.85 5.16 -16.79
N LYS A 142 0.29 4.68 -17.91
CA LYS A 142 0.51 3.31 -18.40
C LYS A 142 2.01 3.05 -18.65
N GLN A 143 2.72 4.02 -19.24
CA GLN A 143 4.16 3.90 -19.46
C GLN A 143 4.95 3.80 -18.14
N LEU A 144 4.58 4.55 -17.10
CA LEU A 144 5.19 4.41 -15.77
C LEU A 144 4.83 3.08 -15.10
N ALA A 145 3.57 2.68 -15.17
CA ALA A 145 3.07 1.46 -14.54
C ALA A 145 3.72 0.21 -15.14
N THR A 146 3.89 0.15 -16.47
CA THR A 146 4.57 -0.96 -17.15
C THR A 146 6.06 -1.04 -16.83
N ALA A 147 6.70 0.08 -16.45
CA ALA A 147 8.05 0.05 -15.90
C ALA A 147 8.14 -0.66 -14.54
N ILE A 148 7.04 -0.72 -13.80
CA ILE A 148 6.96 -1.37 -12.48
C ILE A 148 6.54 -2.84 -12.63
N SER A 149 5.50 -3.09 -13.44
CA SER A 149 4.87 -4.41 -13.55
C SER A 149 4.21 -4.62 -14.91
N SER A 150 4.16 -5.89 -15.36
CA SER A 150 3.35 -6.30 -16.51
C SER A 150 1.84 -6.36 -16.21
N LYS A 151 1.46 -6.37 -14.92
CA LYS A 151 0.06 -6.42 -14.47
C LYS A 151 -0.44 -5.02 -14.12
N VAL A 152 -1.02 -4.32 -15.11
CA VAL A 152 -1.56 -2.95 -14.95
C VAL A 152 -3.06 -2.96 -15.15
N TYR A 153 -3.79 -2.36 -14.21
CA TYR A 153 -5.24 -2.24 -14.22
C TYR A 153 -5.63 -0.76 -14.20
N SER A 154 -6.57 -0.37 -15.08
CA SER A 154 -7.18 0.97 -15.05
C SER A 154 -8.48 0.89 -14.26
N LEU A 155 -8.56 1.57 -13.13
CA LEU A 155 -9.73 1.59 -12.24
C LEU A 155 -10.05 3.04 -11.87
N ASP A 156 -11.32 3.34 -11.65
CA ASP A 156 -11.74 4.63 -11.10
C ASP A 156 -11.53 4.71 -9.57
N SER A 157 -11.73 5.90 -9.00
CA SER A 157 -11.55 6.14 -7.56
C SER A 157 -12.46 5.29 -6.69
N LYS A 158 -13.70 4.98 -7.14
CA LYS A 158 -14.64 4.14 -6.40
C LYS A 158 -14.15 2.69 -6.37
N GLN A 159 -13.79 2.14 -7.53
CA GLN A 159 -13.24 0.78 -7.66
C GLN A 159 -11.92 0.64 -6.88
N ARG A 160 -11.03 1.63 -6.96
CA ARG A 160 -9.75 1.64 -6.24
C ARG A 160 -9.94 1.63 -4.73
N ARG A 161 -10.92 2.38 -4.19
CA ARG A 161 -11.26 2.35 -2.76
C ARG A 161 -11.77 0.98 -2.31
N VAL A 162 -12.63 0.34 -3.10
CA VAL A 162 -13.11 -1.04 -2.81
C VAL A 162 -11.96 -2.02 -2.83
N LEU A 163 -11.08 -1.95 -3.84
CA LEU A 163 -9.89 -2.80 -3.93
C LEU A 163 -8.94 -2.57 -2.74
N HIS A 164 -8.76 -1.31 -2.33
CA HIS A 164 -7.94 -0.98 -1.16
C HIS A 164 -8.53 -1.55 0.14
N LEU A 165 -9.85 -1.48 0.32
CA LEU A 165 -10.52 -2.12 1.45
C LEU A 165 -10.30 -3.62 1.44
N GLY A 166 -10.45 -4.28 0.28
CA GLY A 166 -10.13 -5.70 0.12
C GLY A 166 -8.67 -6.01 0.48
N ALA A 167 -7.73 -5.16 0.07
CA ALA A 167 -6.31 -5.32 0.43
C ALA A 167 -6.07 -5.24 1.95
N VAL A 168 -6.82 -4.44 2.69
CA VAL A 168 -6.76 -4.41 4.16
C VAL A 168 -7.19 -5.77 4.74
N PHE A 169 -8.27 -6.37 4.22
CA PHE A 169 -8.75 -7.68 4.66
C PHE A 169 -7.75 -8.81 4.37
N VAL A 170 -7.11 -8.81 3.21
CA VAL A 170 -6.20 -9.91 2.83
C VAL A 170 -4.76 -9.72 3.30
N ASN A 171 -4.40 -8.57 3.83
CA ASN A 171 -3.02 -8.26 4.21
C ASN A 171 -2.89 -7.69 5.64
N ASN A 172 -3.51 -6.53 5.92
CA ASN A 172 -3.28 -5.87 7.21
C ASN A 172 -3.88 -6.66 8.38
N PHE A 173 -5.12 -7.16 8.22
CA PHE A 173 -5.78 -7.93 9.27
C PHE A 173 -5.12 -9.28 9.52
N PRO A 174 -4.81 -10.12 8.50
CA PRO A 174 -4.05 -11.34 8.74
C PRO A 174 -2.70 -11.11 9.42
N ASN A 175 -1.95 -10.09 9.01
CA ASN A 175 -0.68 -9.75 9.68
C ASN A 175 -0.88 -9.42 11.16
N HIS A 176 -1.92 -8.68 11.51
CA HIS A 176 -2.26 -8.40 12.90
C HIS A 176 -2.67 -9.67 13.67
N LEU A 177 -3.43 -10.57 13.03
CA LEU A 177 -3.80 -11.87 13.62
C LEU A 177 -2.57 -12.76 13.86
N TYR A 178 -1.57 -12.73 12.98
CA TYR A 178 -0.28 -13.40 13.23
C TYR A 178 0.44 -12.82 14.45
N THR A 179 0.42 -11.51 14.64
CA THR A 179 0.99 -10.85 15.83
C THR A 179 0.28 -11.29 17.10
N ILE A 180 -1.05 -11.40 17.08
CA ILE A 180 -1.85 -11.91 18.22
C ILE A 180 -1.46 -13.36 18.53
N ALA A 181 -1.41 -14.21 17.50
CA ALA A 181 -1.02 -15.61 17.66
C ALA A 181 0.40 -15.75 18.25
N GLN A 182 1.36 -14.98 17.73
CA GLN A 182 2.73 -14.94 18.24
C GLN A 182 2.76 -14.55 19.72
N SER A 183 2.02 -13.50 20.11
CA SER A 183 1.98 -13.05 21.52
C SER A 183 1.35 -14.07 22.45
N LEU A 184 0.36 -14.85 21.99
CA LEU A 184 -0.25 -15.93 22.77
C LEU A 184 0.76 -17.07 23.00
N LEU A 185 1.48 -17.50 21.95
CA LEU A 185 2.48 -18.55 22.07
C LEU A 185 3.64 -18.14 23.00
N GLN A 186 4.13 -16.91 22.87
CA GLN A 186 5.20 -16.38 23.73
C GLN A 186 4.84 -16.43 25.22
N LYS A 187 3.59 -16.09 25.58
CA LYS A 187 3.10 -16.17 26.97
C LYS A 187 3.16 -17.60 27.53
N HIS A 188 3.06 -18.60 26.68
CA HIS A 188 3.08 -20.01 27.05
C HIS A 188 4.41 -20.69 26.72
N LYS A 189 5.46 -19.93 26.37
CA LYS A 189 6.80 -20.42 26.01
C LYS A 189 6.79 -21.42 24.84
N LEU A 190 5.88 -21.24 23.90
CA LEU A 190 5.76 -22.08 22.71
C LEU A 190 6.41 -21.37 21.51
N PRO A 191 7.15 -22.11 20.63
CA PRO A 191 7.82 -21.54 19.47
C PRO A 191 6.80 -21.16 18.38
N TYR A 192 6.93 -19.97 17.81
CA TYR A 192 6.02 -19.48 16.77
C TYR A 192 6.16 -20.22 15.43
N GLU A 193 7.32 -20.82 15.20
CA GLU A 193 7.66 -21.56 13.97
C GLU A 193 6.72 -22.74 13.71
N ILE A 194 6.06 -23.26 14.75
CA ILE A 194 5.02 -24.30 14.62
C ILE A 194 3.90 -23.87 13.65
N PHE A 195 3.62 -22.57 13.56
CA PHE A 195 2.57 -22.04 12.69
C PHE A 195 3.02 -21.75 11.25
N HIS A 196 4.32 -21.80 10.92
CA HIS A 196 4.79 -21.49 9.58
C HIS A 196 4.11 -22.33 8.48
N PRO A 197 4.02 -23.68 8.59
CA PRO A 197 3.32 -24.47 7.57
C PRO A 197 1.82 -24.11 7.48
N LEU A 198 1.16 -23.90 8.63
CA LEU A 198 -0.27 -23.55 8.67
C LEU A 198 -0.56 -22.20 7.99
N ILE A 199 0.30 -21.19 8.22
CA ILE A 199 0.20 -19.87 7.58
C ILE A 199 0.30 -20.00 6.07
N LEU A 200 1.31 -20.75 5.59
CA LEU A 200 1.54 -20.95 4.14
C LEU A 200 0.36 -21.67 3.48
N THR A 201 -0.11 -22.78 4.09
CA THR A 201 -1.26 -23.53 3.57
C THR A 201 -2.53 -22.69 3.55
N THR A 202 -2.78 -21.89 4.59
CA THR A 202 -3.94 -20.99 4.66
C THR A 202 -3.90 -19.95 3.54
N ALA A 203 -2.72 -19.34 3.28
CA ALA A 203 -2.56 -18.40 2.19
C ALA A 203 -2.77 -19.04 0.81
N GLN A 204 -2.23 -20.24 0.58
CA GLN A 204 -2.42 -21.00 -0.67
C GLN A 204 -3.89 -21.34 -0.91
N ASN A 205 -4.58 -21.83 0.11
CA ASN A 205 -6.00 -22.16 0.04
C ASN A 205 -6.87 -20.91 -0.21
N GLY A 206 -6.51 -19.78 0.41
CA GLY A 206 -7.18 -18.50 0.18
C GLY A 206 -7.04 -17.97 -1.25
N ILE A 207 -5.94 -18.31 -1.94
CA ILE A 207 -5.75 -17.99 -3.37
C ILE A 207 -6.65 -18.88 -4.25
N LEU A 208 -6.83 -20.14 -3.90
CA LEU A 208 -7.61 -21.09 -4.70
C LEU A 208 -9.12 -20.88 -4.53
N ASN A 209 -9.63 -21.01 -3.31
CA ASN A 209 -11.04 -20.79 -2.99
C ASN A 209 -11.22 -20.54 -1.48
N PRO A 210 -11.29 -19.28 -1.04
CA PRO A 210 -11.37 -18.94 0.38
C PRO A 210 -12.65 -19.47 1.05
N ALA A 211 -13.78 -19.55 0.35
CA ALA A 211 -15.05 -20.02 0.91
C ALA A 211 -15.02 -21.52 1.22
N LEU A 212 -14.49 -22.33 0.31
CA LEU A 212 -14.35 -23.77 0.53
C LEU A 212 -13.26 -24.11 1.55
N ALA A 213 -12.25 -23.29 1.64
CA ALA A 213 -11.12 -23.50 2.54
C ALA A 213 -11.44 -23.21 4.02
N GLN A 214 -12.57 -22.55 4.30
CA GLN A 214 -12.94 -22.23 5.69
C GLN A 214 -13.19 -23.50 6.50
N THR A 215 -12.55 -23.60 7.64
CA THR A 215 -12.65 -24.71 8.63
C THR A 215 -12.72 -24.14 10.06
N GLY A 216 -12.66 -25.00 11.05
CA GLY A 216 -12.53 -24.61 12.45
C GLY A 216 -13.81 -24.67 13.27
N PRO A 217 -13.74 -24.38 14.58
CA PRO A 217 -14.85 -24.55 15.53
C PRO A 217 -16.02 -23.61 15.24
N ALA A 218 -15.78 -22.40 14.74
CA ALA A 218 -16.85 -21.45 14.43
C ALA A 218 -17.71 -21.93 13.25
N LYS A 219 -17.09 -22.46 12.17
CA LYS A 219 -17.84 -23.05 11.03
C LYS A 219 -18.72 -24.23 11.46
N ARG A 220 -18.23 -25.08 12.37
CA ARG A 220 -18.95 -26.24 12.88
C ARG A 220 -19.89 -25.91 14.04
N ASN A 221 -19.99 -24.65 14.45
CA ASN A 221 -20.72 -24.19 15.63
C ASN A 221 -20.33 -24.96 16.93
N ASP A 222 -19.06 -25.31 17.08
CA ASP A 222 -18.53 -26.03 18.25
C ASP A 222 -18.42 -25.08 19.46
N LYS A 223 -19.52 -24.97 20.18
CA LYS A 223 -19.64 -24.09 21.35
C LYS A 223 -18.69 -24.49 22.48
N VAL A 224 -18.37 -25.78 22.63
CA VAL A 224 -17.49 -26.29 23.70
C VAL A 224 -16.08 -25.74 23.49
N THR A 225 -15.52 -25.96 22.31
CA THR A 225 -14.20 -25.46 21.96
C THR A 225 -14.14 -23.93 21.98
N MET A 226 -15.14 -23.24 21.41
CA MET A 226 -15.18 -21.78 21.42
C MET A 226 -15.24 -21.20 22.82
N ASN A 227 -15.98 -21.84 23.77
CA ASN A 227 -16.03 -21.38 25.14
C ASN A 227 -14.70 -21.62 25.88
N ALA A 228 -14.02 -22.72 25.63
CA ALA A 228 -12.66 -22.95 26.15
C ALA A 228 -11.68 -21.87 25.67
N HIS A 229 -11.69 -21.52 24.39
CA HIS A 229 -10.86 -20.43 23.86
C HIS A 229 -11.18 -19.08 24.51
N LYS A 230 -12.47 -18.75 24.70
CA LYS A 230 -12.88 -17.51 25.39
C LYS A 230 -12.35 -17.44 26.82
N LYS A 231 -12.35 -18.57 27.54
CA LYS A 231 -11.78 -18.67 28.90
C LYS A 231 -10.27 -18.41 28.90
N LEU A 232 -9.52 -18.95 27.92
CA LEU A 232 -8.08 -18.72 27.77
C LEU A 232 -7.76 -17.24 27.48
N LEU A 233 -8.56 -16.58 26.66
CA LEU A 233 -8.40 -15.17 26.32
C LEU A 233 -8.81 -14.22 27.45
N ARG A 234 -9.61 -14.70 28.41
CA ARG A 234 -10.12 -13.96 29.56
C ARG A 234 -10.92 -12.70 29.20
N LYS A 235 -10.22 -11.55 29.03
CA LYS A 235 -10.79 -10.23 28.70
C LYS A 235 -9.86 -9.42 27.81
N GLY A 236 -10.38 -8.35 27.22
CA GLY A 236 -9.60 -7.40 26.41
C GLY A 236 -9.78 -7.57 24.91
N ASN A 237 -8.97 -6.86 24.14
CA ASN A 237 -9.13 -6.72 22.69
C ASN A 237 -9.02 -8.06 21.93
N HIS A 238 -8.16 -8.98 22.34
CA HIS A 238 -8.03 -10.28 21.67
C HIS A 238 -9.31 -11.10 21.78
N LEU A 239 -10.01 -11.06 22.93
CA LEU A 239 -11.31 -11.71 23.10
C LEU A 239 -12.39 -11.05 22.23
N ALA A 240 -12.38 -9.72 22.12
CA ALA A 240 -13.33 -8.99 21.27
C ALA A 240 -13.14 -9.38 19.78
N ILE A 241 -11.91 -9.40 19.29
CA ILE A 241 -11.56 -9.84 17.92
C ILE A 241 -11.99 -11.29 17.70
N TYR A 242 -11.68 -12.20 18.64
CA TYR A 242 -12.07 -13.61 18.56
C TYR A 242 -13.59 -13.77 18.43
N LYS A 243 -14.37 -13.06 19.27
CA LYS A 243 -15.83 -13.10 19.21
C LYS A 243 -16.38 -12.56 17.90
N ALA A 244 -15.86 -11.42 17.42
CA ALA A 244 -16.31 -10.79 16.19
C ALA A 244 -16.08 -11.71 14.97
N LEU A 245 -14.88 -12.26 14.82
CA LEU A 245 -14.54 -13.17 13.73
C LEU A 245 -15.29 -14.50 13.82
N SER A 246 -15.42 -15.08 15.03
CA SER A 246 -16.19 -16.32 15.22
C SER A 246 -17.67 -16.13 14.85
N LYS A 247 -18.27 -15.01 15.26
CA LYS A 247 -19.65 -14.66 14.90
C LYS A 247 -19.80 -14.54 13.40
N SER A 248 -18.93 -13.76 12.75
CA SER A 248 -18.95 -13.57 11.28
C SER A 248 -18.82 -14.89 10.53
N ILE A 249 -17.94 -15.81 10.96
CA ILE A 249 -17.80 -17.14 10.35
C ILE A 249 -19.09 -17.96 10.55
N THR A 250 -19.65 -18.00 11.74
CA THR A 250 -20.88 -18.77 12.02
C THR A 250 -22.09 -18.25 11.23
N GLU A 251 -22.16 -16.94 10.94
CA GLU A 251 -23.24 -16.32 10.18
C GLU A 251 -23.08 -16.54 8.65
N LEU A 252 -21.86 -16.76 8.17
CA LEU A 252 -21.57 -16.90 6.74
C LEU A 252 -21.58 -18.37 6.27
N TYR A 253 -21.27 -19.32 7.16
CA TYR A 253 -21.13 -20.75 6.86
C TYR A 253 -22.06 -21.63 7.69
#